data_e662dc625fdde604e9c59b1029341ea5
#
_entry.id   e662dc625fdde604e9c59b1029341ea5
#
_cell.length_a   1.000
_cell.length_b   1.000
_cell.length_c   1.000
_cell.angle_alpha   90.00
_cell.angle_beta   90.00
_cell.angle_gamma   90.00
#
_symmetry.space_group_name_H-M   'P 1'
#
loop_
_entity.id
_entity.type
_entity.pdbx_description
1 polymer ?
#
loop_
_entity_poly.entity_id
_entity_poly.type
_entity_poly.pdbx_seq_one_letter_code
_entity_poly.pdbx_strand_id
1 'polypeptide(L)'
;MCGRFTLRNLDDLKARYGETDFRPSYNFAPGHKILTLTDKFQIMEWGFSPYWAEKPFNLVNARIETLFEKPSFTNSNRCLIPADGWYEWKQKDEVKVPYFHHLKGDSFFFGGVFGGYRGKVGCAVVTTDAVESLKNIHERMPLIISKQHFQSWLNGDNVDCADIFSSKAIINHPVSTHVNNPLNDDPKCIFPSS
;
A
#
# COMPACT_ATOMS: atom_id res chain seq x y z
N MET A 1 10.32 2.76 1.75
CA MET A 1 9.40 2.02 0.84
C MET A 1 8.32 1.39 1.70
N CYS A 2 7.06 1.54 1.32
CA CYS A 2 5.92 1.02 2.08
C CYS A 2 6.06 -0.49 2.31
N GLY A 3 6.35 -0.88 3.52
CA GLY A 3 6.52 -2.28 3.95
C GLY A 3 5.49 -2.72 4.99
N ARG A 4 4.63 -1.81 5.43
CA ARG A 4 3.54 -2.05 6.38
C ARG A 4 2.42 -1.04 6.18
N PHE A 5 1.17 -1.50 6.31
CA PHE A 5 0.01 -0.61 6.26
C PHE A 5 -1.14 -1.12 7.13
N THR A 6 -2.15 -0.29 7.30
CA THR A 6 -3.36 -0.58 8.05
C THR A 6 -4.61 -0.51 7.17
N LEU A 7 -5.58 -1.35 7.49
CA LEU A 7 -6.96 -1.25 7.03
C LEU A 7 -7.82 -1.70 8.21
N ARG A 8 -8.32 -0.76 9.01
CA ARG A 8 -8.93 -1.02 10.31
C ARG A 8 -10.46 -1.04 10.27
N ASN A 9 -11.05 -0.32 9.33
CA ASN A 9 -12.50 -0.27 9.15
C ASN A 9 -12.86 -0.54 7.68
N LEU A 10 -13.82 -1.43 7.48
CA LEU A 10 -14.31 -1.84 6.16
C LEU A 10 -15.72 -1.32 5.86
N ASP A 11 -16.40 -0.67 6.79
CA ASP A 11 -17.83 -0.33 6.66
C ASP A 11 -18.09 0.54 5.41
N ASP A 12 -17.33 1.62 5.24
CA ASP A 12 -17.39 2.50 4.07
C ASP A 12 -17.07 1.78 2.76
N LEU A 13 -16.13 0.83 2.81
CA LEU A 13 -15.72 0.05 1.64
C LEU A 13 -16.80 -0.94 1.24
N LYS A 14 -17.38 -1.66 2.22
CA LYS A 14 -18.49 -2.59 2.00
C LYS A 14 -19.72 -1.89 1.44
N ALA A 15 -20.08 -0.74 1.99
CA ALA A 15 -21.21 0.06 1.53
C ALA A 15 -21.07 0.52 0.07
N ARG A 16 -19.83 0.73 -0.41
CA ARG A 16 -19.57 1.26 -1.76
C ARG A 16 -19.22 0.21 -2.80
N TYR A 17 -18.55 -0.86 -2.41
CA TYR A 17 -17.94 -1.83 -3.33
C TYR A 17 -18.43 -3.27 -3.11
N GLY A 18 -19.35 -3.48 -2.19
CA GLY A 18 -19.95 -4.78 -1.89
C GLY A 18 -19.32 -5.48 -0.67
N GLU A 19 -20.00 -6.55 -0.24
CA GLU A 19 -19.59 -7.32 0.94
C GLU A 19 -18.28 -8.07 0.75
N THR A 20 -17.55 -8.21 1.84
CA THR A 20 -16.34 -9.02 1.93
C THR A 20 -16.17 -9.59 3.34
N ASP A 21 -15.71 -10.82 3.45
CA ASP A 21 -15.34 -11.48 4.71
C ASP A 21 -13.90 -11.16 5.15
N PHE A 22 -13.28 -10.19 4.50
CA PHE A 22 -11.90 -9.79 4.81
C PHE A 22 -11.82 -9.24 6.25
N ARG A 23 -10.73 -9.59 6.94
CA ARG A 23 -10.49 -9.13 8.32
C ARG A 23 -9.62 -7.88 8.34
N PRO A 24 -10.07 -6.81 9.03
CA PRO A 24 -9.24 -5.64 9.27
C PRO A 24 -7.93 -5.99 9.99
N SER A 25 -6.91 -5.15 9.80
CA SER A 25 -5.62 -5.29 10.49
C SER A 25 -4.98 -3.93 10.74
N TYR A 26 -4.26 -3.85 11.85
CA TYR A 26 -3.39 -2.74 12.21
C TYR A 26 -1.97 -2.89 11.66
N ASN A 27 -1.62 -4.03 11.04
CA ASN A 27 -0.23 -4.33 10.71
C ASN A 27 -0.07 -5.32 9.55
N PHE A 28 -0.63 -5.01 8.38
CA PHE A 28 -0.34 -5.81 7.20
C PHE A 28 1.13 -5.74 6.84
N ALA A 29 1.73 -6.90 6.59
CA ALA A 29 3.13 -7.09 6.22
C ALA A 29 3.25 -7.87 4.90
N PRO A 30 4.39 -7.77 4.20
CA PRO A 30 4.69 -8.62 3.06
C PRO A 30 4.43 -10.10 3.35
N GLY A 31 3.85 -10.81 2.39
CA GLY A 31 3.42 -12.20 2.53
C GLY A 31 2.01 -12.37 3.09
N HIS A 32 1.42 -11.35 3.72
CA HIS A 32 0.02 -11.43 4.15
C HIS A 32 -0.93 -11.39 2.94
N LYS A 33 -2.10 -11.99 3.12
CA LYS A 33 -3.23 -11.81 2.22
C LYS A 33 -3.86 -10.45 2.50
N ILE A 34 -4.00 -9.63 1.48
CA ILE A 34 -4.54 -8.28 1.57
C ILE A 34 -5.75 -8.11 0.65
N LEU A 35 -6.64 -7.19 1.02
CA LEU A 35 -7.78 -6.82 0.19
C LEU A 35 -7.30 -5.97 -1.00
N THR A 36 -7.83 -6.27 -2.16
CA THR A 36 -7.61 -5.52 -3.39
C THR A 36 -8.93 -5.28 -4.10
N LEU A 37 -9.00 -4.24 -4.90
CA LEU A 37 -10.15 -3.89 -5.73
C LEU A 37 -9.71 -3.82 -7.20
N THR A 38 -10.43 -4.54 -8.04
CA THR A 38 -10.40 -4.42 -9.50
C THR A 38 -11.80 -3.99 -9.96
N ASP A 39 -12.54 -4.83 -10.66
CA ASP A 39 -13.99 -4.74 -10.88
C ASP A 39 -14.80 -5.10 -9.60
N LYS A 40 -14.19 -5.90 -8.73
CA LYS A 40 -14.73 -6.33 -7.43
C LYS A 40 -13.62 -6.56 -6.42
N PHE A 41 -13.99 -6.76 -5.16
CA PHE A 41 -13.05 -7.15 -4.13
C PHE A 41 -12.45 -8.53 -4.40
N GLN A 42 -11.14 -8.62 -4.21
CA GLN A 42 -10.35 -9.84 -4.30
C GLN A 42 -9.35 -9.87 -3.15
N ILE A 43 -8.90 -11.07 -2.78
CA ILE A 43 -7.85 -11.26 -1.79
C ILE A 43 -6.62 -11.78 -2.52
N MET A 44 -5.51 -11.04 -2.42
CA MET A 44 -4.24 -11.38 -3.05
C MET A 44 -3.12 -11.44 -2.02
N GLU A 45 -2.06 -12.20 -2.30
CA GLU A 45 -0.86 -12.20 -1.47
C GLU A 45 -0.04 -10.93 -1.74
N TRP A 46 0.39 -10.22 -0.70
CA TRP A 46 1.30 -9.10 -0.85
C TRP A 46 2.73 -9.59 -1.09
N GLY A 47 3.05 -9.79 -2.33
CA GLY A 47 4.30 -10.37 -2.82
C GLY A 47 4.13 -10.78 -4.28
N PHE A 48 4.45 -9.88 -5.21
CA PHE A 48 4.32 -10.12 -6.64
C PHE A 48 5.50 -10.91 -7.19
N SER A 49 5.21 -11.86 -8.07
CA SER A 49 6.24 -12.55 -8.85
C SER A 49 5.79 -12.62 -10.32
N PRO A 50 6.66 -12.26 -11.27
CA PRO A 50 6.31 -12.32 -12.67
C PRO A 50 6.13 -13.77 -13.12
N TYR A 51 5.21 -14.02 -14.05
CA TYR A 51 4.83 -15.38 -14.49
C TYR A 51 6.00 -16.22 -15.05
N TRP A 52 6.98 -15.55 -15.63
CA TRP A 52 8.16 -16.15 -16.26
C TRP A 52 9.29 -16.49 -15.27
N ALA A 53 9.19 -16.08 -14.02
CA ALA A 53 10.25 -16.28 -13.05
C ALA A 53 10.42 -17.77 -12.69
N GLU A 54 11.63 -18.26 -12.66
CA GLU A 54 11.94 -19.63 -12.22
C GLU A 54 11.72 -19.81 -10.71
N LYS A 55 12.02 -18.76 -9.93
CA LYS A 55 11.82 -18.69 -8.49
C LYS A 55 10.97 -17.47 -8.13
N PRO A 56 10.21 -17.52 -7.03
CA PRO A 56 9.40 -16.35 -6.62
C PRO A 56 10.29 -15.14 -6.32
N PHE A 57 9.92 -13.98 -6.85
CA PHE A 57 10.62 -12.72 -6.59
C PHE A 57 10.13 -12.05 -5.31
N ASN A 58 8.85 -12.25 -4.96
CA ASN A 58 8.19 -11.66 -3.80
C ASN A 58 8.35 -10.12 -3.74
N LEU A 59 8.15 -9.47 -4.89
CA LEU A 59 8.25 -8.01 -5.00
C LEU A 59 7.09 -7.38 -4.26
N VAL A 60 7.39 -6.64 -3.21
CA VAL A 60 6.37 -5.98 -2.37
C VAL A 60 6.03 -4.58 -2.85
N ASN A 61 6.94 -3.93 -3.60
CA ASN A 61 6.75 -2.60 -4.14
C ASN A 61 7.19 -2.53 -5.62
N ALA A 62 6.53 -1.66 -6.37
CA ALA A 62 6.87 -1.27 -7.73
C ALA A 62 7.00 0.26 -7.82
N ARG A 63 8.07 0.77 -8.42
CA ARG A 63 8.22 2.22 -8.63
C ARG A 63 7.43 2.65 -9.85
N ILE A 64 6.59 3.68 -9.72
CA ILE A 64 5.76 4.18 -10.83
C ILE A 64 6.62 4.62 -12.03
N GLU A 65 7.78 5.21 -11.79
CA GLU A 65 8.66 5.76 -12.81
C GLU A 65 9.23 4.69 -13.75
N THR A 66 9.33 3.45 -13.28
CA THR A 66 9.87 2.33 -14.05
C THR A 66 8.88 1.18 -14.22
N LEU A 67 7.62 1.39 -13.86
CA LEU A 67 6.60 0.34 -13.83
C LEU A 67 6.37 -0.28 -15.21
N PHE A 68 6.40 0.55 -16.26
CA PHE A 68 6.14 0.13 -17.63
C PHE A 68 7.38 -0.41 -18.36
N GLU A 69 8.57 -0.14 -17.82
CA GLU A 69 9.85 -0.48 -18.44
C GLU A 69 10.43 -1.79 -17.91
N LYS A 70 10.20 -2.06 -16.62
CA LYS A 70 10.77 -3.24 -15.96
C LYS A 70 10.07 -4.52 -16.42
N PRO A 71 10.83 -5.51 -16.95
CA PRO A 71 10.27 -6.80 -17.38
C PRO A 71 9.43 -7.50 -16.31
N SER A 72 9.72 -7.27 -15.03
CA SER A 72 8.94 -7.84 -13.94
C SER A 72 7.47 -7.38 -13.94
N PHE A 73 7.17 -6.17 -14.43
CA PHE A 73 5.84 -5.56 -14.32
C PHE A 73 5.15 -5.31 -15.65
N THR A 74 5.83 -5.47 -16.80
CA THR A 74 5.30 -5.16 -18.15
C THR A 74 3.97 -5.87 -18.46
N ASN A 75 3.77 -7.08 -17.94
CA ASN A 75 2.55 -7.86 -18.12
C ASN A 75 1.72 -7.97 -16.84
N SER A 76 1.89 -7.04 -15.91
CA SER A 76 1.05 -6.96 -14.72
C SER A 76 -0.25 -6.22 -14.99
N ASN A 77 -1.31 -6.61 -14.30
CA ASN A 77 -2.57 -5.87 -14.29
C ASN A 77 -2.57 -4.85 -13.16
N ARG A 78 -3.48 -3.86 -13.22
CA ARG A 78 -3.65 -2.84 -12.20
C ARG A 78 -4.72 -3.23 -11.19
N CYS A 79 -4.50 -2.89 -9.94
CA CYS A 79 -5.50 -2.97 -8.88
C CYS A 79 -5.40 -1.74 -7.97
N LEU A 80 -6.38 -1.61 -7.10
CA LEU A 80 -6.39 -0.65 -6.01
C LEU A 80 -6.30 -1.44 -4.70
N ILE A 81 -5.50 -0.94 -3.74
CA ILE A 81 -5.30 -1.58 -2.45
C ILE A 81 -5.85 -0.63 -1.39
N PRO A 82 -7.00 -0.94 -0.75
CA PRO A 82 -7.57 -0.09 0.28
C PRO A 82 -6.68 -0.07 1.52
N ALA A 83 -6.55 1.11 2.10
CA ALA A 83 -5.77 1.36 3.31
C ALA A 83 -6.37 2.54 4.07
N ASP A 84 -6.04 2.68 5.36
CA ASP A 84 -6.36 3.84 6.19
C ASP A 84 -5.14 4.40 6.93
N GLY A 85 -3.96 3.85 6.63
CA GLY A 85 -2.65 4.33 7.08
C GLY A 85 -1.53 3.42 6.61
N TRP A 86 -0.29 3.90 6.73
CA TRP A 86 0.91 3.11 6.45
C TRP A 86 2.04 3.50 7.38
N TYR A 87 3.08 2.68 7.43
CA TYR A 87 4.26 2.92 8.25
C TYR A 87 5.49 3.12 7.38
N GLU A 88 6.33 4.06 7.79
CA GLU A 88 7.69 4.24 7.29
C GLU A 88 8.66 4.41 8.46
N TRP A 89 9.90 4.04 8.27
CA TRP A 89 10.93 4.08 9.30
C TRP A 89 11.93 5.19 9.02
N LYS A 90 11.93 6.18 9.92
CA LYS A 90 12.94 7.24 9.90
C LYS A 90 14.23 6.73 10.53
N GLN A 91 15.35 6.86 9.80
CA GLN A 91 16.67 6.64 10.40
C GLN A 91 16.98 7.80 11.35
N LYS A 92 17.22 7.51 12.61
CA LYS A 92 17.67 8.45 13.63
C LYS A 92 18.89 7.83 14.30
N ASP A 93 20.07 8.33 13.93
CA ASP A 93 21.34 7.74 14.32
C ASP A 93 21.42 6.24 13.95
N GLU A 94 21.65 5.37 14.89
CA GLU A 94 21.71 3.91 14.68
C GLU A 94 20.34 3.21 14.80
N VAL A 95 19.27 3.95 15.12
CA VAL A 95 17.94 3.39 15.39
C VAL A 95 16.97 3.78 14.27
N LYS A 96 16.09 2.84 13.88
CA LYS A 96 14.96 3.12 13.01
C LYS A 96 13.69 3.33 13.83
N VAL A 97 13.15 4.54 13.77
CA VAL A 97 11.92 4.93 14.45
C VAL A 97 10.74 4.80 13.48
N PRO A 98 9.73 3.96 13.78
CA PRO A 98 8.55 3.84 12.94
C PRO A 98 7.63 5.06 13.09
N TYR A 99 7.12 5.54 11.97
CA TYR A 99 6.12 6.61 11.85
C TYR A 99 4.87 6.06 11.20
N PHE A 100 3.71 6.36 11.80
CA PHE A 100 2.42 6.08 11.23
C PHE A 100 1.90 7.28 10.45
N HIS A 101 1.46 7.07 9.22
CA HIS A 101 0.95 8.06 8.30
C HIS A 101 -0.52 7.78 8.00
N HIS A 102 -1.38 8.80 7.98
CA HIS A 102 -2.80 8.64 7.70
C HIS A 102 -3.44 9.94 7.19
N LEU A 103 -4.68 9.87 6.69
CA LEU A 103 -5.48 10.99 6.20
C LEU A 103 -6.65 11.26 7.16
N LYS A 104 -6.39 11.78 8.37
CA LYS A 104 -7.41 12.11 9.40
C LYS A 104 -8.44 11.01 9.66
N GLY A 105 -8.07 9.74 9.51
CA GLY A 105 -8.97 8.60 9.72
C GLY A 105 -9.78 8.18 8.49
N ASP A 106 -9.67 8.87 7.37
CA ASP A 106 -10.31 8.46 6.12
C ASP A 106 -9.58 7.27 5.48
N SER A 107 -10.33 6.34 4.90
CA SER A 107 -9.78 5.33 4.03
C SER A 107 -9.45 5.90 2.65
N PHE A 108 -8.39 5.38 2.06
CA PHE A 108 -7.90 5.74 0.74
C PHE A 108 -7.41 4.48 0.02
N PHE A 109 -6.94 4.61 -1.22
CA PHE A 109 -6.47 3.48 -1.99
C PHE A 109 -5.05 3.72 -2.50
N PHE A 110 -4.18 2.75 -2.31
CA PHE A 110 -2.91 2.71 -3.03
C PHE A 110 -3.13 2.17 -4.44
N GLY A 111 -2.35 2.69 -5.39
CA GLY A 111 -2.15 2.02 -6.66
C GLY A 111 -1.38 0.70 -6.43
N GLY A 112 -1.85 -0.35 -7.04
CA GLY A 112 -1.23 -1.67 -6.99
C GLY A 112 -1.09 -2.29 -8.38
N VAL A 113 -0.21 -3.25 -8.50
CA VAL A 113 -0.11 -4.15 -9.64
C VAL A 113 -0.20 -5.59 -9.18
N PHE A 114 -0.76 -6.46 -10.00
CA PHE A 114 -0.92 -7.88 -9.67
C PHE A 114 -0.71 -8.78 -10.88
N GLY A 115 -0.45 -10.05 -10.60
CA GLY A 115 -0.33 -11.07 -11.62
C GLY A 115 -0.25 -12.47 -11.04
N GLY A 116 -0.44 -13.45 -11.94
CA GLY A 116 -0.39 -14.86 -11.58
C GLY A 116 1.03 -15.42 -11.65
N TYR A 117 1.39 -16.22 -10.65
CA TYR A 117 2.61 -17.00 -10.60
C TYR A 117 2.33 -18.39 -10.06
N ARG A 118 2.52 -19.44 -10.90
CA ARG A 118 2.33 -20.86 -10.49
C ARG A 118 1.02 -21.15 -9.77
N GLY A 119 -0.10 -20.62 -10.30
CA GLY A 119 -1.44 -20.82 -9.75
C GLY A 119 -1.80 -19.95 -8.54
N LYS A 120 -0.91 -19.05 -8.09
CA LYS A 120 -1.18 -18.04 -7.08
C LYS A 120 -1.26 -16.66 -7.69
N VAL A 121 -2.01 -15.77 -7.07
CA VAL A 121 -2.09 -14.37 -7.45
C VAL A 121 -1.41 -13.53 -6.37
N GLY A 122 -0.41 -12.76 -6.79
CA GLY A 122 0.32 -11.85 -5.93
C GLY A 122 0.22 -10.42 -6.41
N CYS A 123 0.32 -9.47 -5.49
CA CYS A 123 0.30 -8.04 -5.80
C CYS A 123 1.48 -7.28 -5.16
N ALA A 124 1.77 -6.10 -5.70
CA ALA A 124 2.75 -5.16 -5.15
C ALA A 124 2.14 -3.76 -5.06
N VAL A 125 2.48 -3.03 -4.01
CA VAL A 125 2.12 -1.61 -3.85
C VAL A 125 2.98 -0.77 -4.79
N VAL A 126 2.34 0.10 -5.56
CA VAL A 126 3.06 1.08 -6.38
C VAL A 126 3.50 2.25 -5.49
N THR A 127 4.72 2.70 -5.68
CA THR A 127 5.32 3.81 -4.91
C THR A 127 5.75 4.94 -5.83
N THR A 128 5.74 6.15 -5.29
CA THR A 128 6.21 7.37 -5.92
C THR A 128 7.18 8.12 -5.01
N ASP A 129 7.78 9.21 -5.47
CA ASP A 129 8.54 10.10 -4.62
C ASP A 129 7.67 10.67 -3.51
N ALA A 130 8.23 10.78 -2.32
CA ALA A 130 7.52 11.34 -1.18
C ALA A 130 7.25 12.85 -1.40
N VAL A 131 6.06 13.31 -0.98
CA VAL A 131 5.80 14.74 -0.88
C VAL A 131 6.76 15.40 0.10
N GLU A 132 7.03 16.69 -0.08
CA GLU A 132 8.06 17.41 0.68
C GLU A 132 7.95 17.22 2.20
N SER A 133 6.71 17.25 2.72
CA SER A 133 6.45 17.07 4.16
C SER A 133 6.84 15.69 4.73
N LEU A 134 7.04 14.68 3.88
CA LEU A 134 7.38 13.32 4.29
C LEU A 134 8.84 12.93 4.00
N LYS A 135 9.55 13.69 3.17
CA LYS A 135 10.95 13.39 2.78
C LYS A 135 11.90 13.25 3.97
N ASN A 136 11.62 13.97 5.06
CA ASN A 136 12.40 13.87 6.29
C ASN A 136 12.26 12.54 7.02
N ILE A 137 11.27 11.71 6.63
CA ILE A 137 11.04 10.37 7.19
C ILE A 137 11.53 9.33 6.18
N HIS A 138 11.06 9.41 4.94
CA HIS A 138 11.46 8.52 3.87
C HIS A 138 11.30 9.19 2.50
N GLU A 139 12.21 8.94 1.56
CA GLU A 139 12.20 9.53 0.21
C GLU A 139 11.06 9.02 -0.69
N ARG A 140 10.45 7.90 -0.33
CA ARG A 140 9.37 7.26 -1.09
C ARG A 140 8.12 7.15 -0.25
N MET A 141 6.95 7.14 -0.91
CA MET A 141 5.66 6.88 -0.32
C MET A 141 4.81 6.01 -1.25
N PRO A 142 3.75 5.33 -0.73
CA PRO A 142 2.77 4.66 -1.59
C PRO A 142 2.10 5.67 -2.51
N LEU A 143 1.85 5.26 -3.77
CA LEU A 143 1.04 6.04 -4.70
C LEU A 143 -0.42 5.96 -4.25
N ILE A 144 -0.97 7.07 -3.76
CA ILE A 144 -2.38 7.15 -3.38
C ILE A 144 -3.20 7.56 -4.60
N ILE A 145 -4.23 6.80 -4.96
CA ILE A 145 -5.10 7.08 -6.10
C ILE A 145 -6.39 7.74 -5.60
N SER A 146 -6.71 8.92 -6.13
CA SER A 146 -7.99 9.57 -5.85
C SER A 146 -9.14 8.88 -6.60
N LYS A 147 -10.36 8.97 -6.06
CA LYS A 147 -11.54 8.27 -6.62
C LYS A 147 -11.81 8.61 -8.08
N GLN A 148 -11.58 9.86 -8.49
CA GLN A 148 -11.77 10.29 -9.88
C GLN A 148 -10.81 9.60 -10.87
N HIS A 149 -9.68 9.08 -10.40
CA HIS A 149 -8.68 8.40 -11.22
C HIS A 149 -8.72 6.86 -11.12
N PHE A 150 -9.68 6.29 -10.39
CA PHE A 150 -9.76 4.83 -10.22
C PHE A 150 -9.88 4.10 -11.54
N GLN A 151 -10.79 4.55 -12.41
CA GLN A 151 -11.01 3.89 -13.70
C GLN A 151 -9.79 4.04 -14.62
N SER A 152 -9.22 5.23 -14.72
CA SER A 152 -7.99 5.46 -15.50
C SER A 152 -6.84 4.59 -14.99
N TRP A 153 -6.65 4.53 -13.66
CA TRP A 153 -5.66 3.64 -13.09
C TRP A 153 -5.89 2.18 -13.47
N LEU A 154 -7.09 1.65 -13.28
CA LEU A 154 -7.43 0.26 -13.57
C LEU A 154 -7.31 -0.07 -15.07
N ASN A 155 -7.58 0.87 -15.95
CA ASN A 155 -7.41 0.71 -17.40
C ASN A 155 -5.93 0.72 -17.85
N GLY A 156 -5.00 1.07 -16.96
CA GLY A 156 -3.57 1.14 -17.29
C GLY A 156 -3.10 2.49 -17.79
N ASP A 157 -3.95 3.53 -17.72
CA ASP A 157 -3.59 4.89 -18.11
C ASP A 157 -2.52 5.46 -17.16
N ASN A 158 -1.74 6.43 -17.67
CA ASN A 158 -0.88 7.22 -16.82
C ASN A 158 -1.73 8.17 -15.99
N VAL A 159 -1.66 8.02 -14.67
CA VAL A 159 -2.31 8.91 -13.71
C VAL A 159 -1.28 9.91 -13.22
N ASP A 160 -1.57 11.20 -13.36
CA ASP A 160 -0.70 12.25 -12.83
C ASP A 160 -0.70 12.19 -11.30
N CYS A 161 0.48 11.91 -10.74
CA CYS A 161 0.64 11.80 -9.29
C CYS A 161 0.48 13.15 -8.57
N ALA A 162 0.60 14.28 -9.30
CA ALA A 162 0.46 15.61 -8.72
C ALA A 162 -0.97 15.94 -8.27
N ASP A 163 -2.00 15.39 -8.93
CA ASP A 163 -3.40 15.63 -8.60
C ASP A 163 -3.90 14.92 -7.35
N ILE A 164 -3.13 13.95 -6.84
CA ILE A 164 -3.56 13.06 -5.77
C ILE A 164 -3.58 13.76 -4.40
N PHE A 165 -2.76 14.78 -4.21
CA PHE A 165 -2.51 15.38 -2.91
C PHE A 165 -3.09 16.79 -2.70
N SER A 166 -3.84 17.34 -3.63
CA SER A 166 -4.30 18.74 -3.56
C SER A 166 -5.33 19.03 -2.45
N SER A 167 -5.92 18.02 -1.81
CA SER A 167 -7.05 18.27 -0.91
C SER A 167 -6.93 17.73 0.53
N LYS A 168 -5.96 16.86 0.87
CA LYS A 168 -5.88 16.30 2.23
C LYS A 168 -4.43 16.24 2.72
N ALA A 169 -4.14 16.94 3.83
CA ALA A 169 -2.83 16.85 4.47
C ALA A 169 -2.61 15.45 5.06
N ILE A 170 -1.50 14.82 4.69
CA ILE A 170 -1.03 13.60 5.36
C ILE A 170 -0.55 13.99 6.76
N ILE A 171 -1.11 13.33 7.76
CA ILE A 171 -0.68 13.46 9.15
C ILE A 171 0.23 12.30 9.47
N ASN A 172 1.26 12.53 10.25
CA ASN A 172 2.14 11.48 10.74
C ASN A 172 2.57 11.72 12.19
N HIS A 173 2.90 10.65 12.87
CA HIS A 173 3.48 10.69 14.22
C HIS A 173 4.35 9.44 14.46
N PRO A 174 5.36 9.52 15.32
CA PRO A 174 6.13 8.34 15.70
C PRO A 174 5.25 7.37 16.50
N VAL A 175 5.50 6.07 16.29
CA VAL A 175 4.82 5.00 17.03
C VAL A 175 5.84 4.09 17.69
N SER A 176 5.37 3.23 18.60
CA SER A 176 6.21 2.25 19.27
C SER A 176 6.81 1.22 18.28
N THR A 177 8.00 0.70 18.59
CA THR A 177 8.62 -0.44 17.89
C THR A 177 7.78 -1.73 18.00
N HIS A 178 6.69 -1.72 18.73
CA HIS A 178 5.69 -2.80 18.77
C HIS A 178 5.25 -3.21 17.35
N VAL A 179 5.08 -2.24 16.43
CA VAL A 179 4.72 -2.49 15.04
C VAL A 179 5.78 -3.29 14.25
N ASN A 180 7.02 -3.35 14.71
CA ASN A 180 8.09 -4.06 14.00
C ASN A 180 7.84 -5.56 13.91
N ASN A 181 7.20 -6.15 14.91
CA ASN A 181 6.79 -7.54 14.86
C ASN A 181 5.46 -7.67 14.07
N PRO A 182 5.44 -8.37 12.91
CA PRO A 182 4.22 -8.53 12.11
C PRO A 182 3.11 -9.35 12.79
N LEU A 183 3.42 -10.04 13.88
CA LEU A 183 2.42 -10.75 14.69
C LEU A 183 1.65 -9.83 15.64
N ASN A 184 2.14 -8.64 15.89
CA ASN A 184 1.42 -7.64 16.67
C ASN A 184 0.39 -6.95 15.76
N ASP A 185 -0.88 -7.19 16.01
CA ASP A 185 -2.01 -6.69 15.22
C ASP A 185 -3.09 -6.12 16.15
N ASP A 186 -2.78 -5.02 16.79
CA ASP A 186 -3.64 -4.36 17.76
C ASP A 186 -3.50 -2.82 17.70
N PRO A 187 -4.39 -2.06 18.37
CA PRO A 187 -4.36 -0.58 18.37
C PRO A 187 -3.04 0.05 18.83
N LYS A 188 -2.21 -0.66 19.61
CA LYS A 188 -0.92 -0.14 20.07
C LYS A 188 0.05 0.12 18.94
N CYS A 189 -0.17 -0.53 17.76
CA CYS A 189 0.64 -0.30 16.57
C CYS A 189 0.55 1.14 16.06
N ILE A 190 -0.57 1.84 16.30
CA ILE A 190 -0.83 3.20 15.79
C ILE A 190 -0.79 4.29 16.86
N PHE A 191 -0.67 3.95 18.14
CA PHE A 191 -0.64 4.96 19.19
C PHE A 191 0.66 5.77 19.12
N PRO A 192 0.59 7.12 19.28
CA PRO A 192 1.78 7.94 19.36
C PRO A 192 2.72 7.43 20.46
N SER A 193 3.99 7.32 20.14
CA SER A 193 5.04 7.09 21.15
C SER A 193 5.43 8.43 21.77
N SER A 194 5.62 8.42 23.07
CA SER A 194 6.15 9.56 23.85
C SER A 194 7.54 9.95 23.39
#